data_6715486055481fa4d27058a82d4325c3
#
_entry.id   6715486055481fa4d27058a82d4325c3
#
_cell.length_a   1.000
_cell.length_b   1.000
_cell.length_c   1.000
_cell.angle_alpha   90.00
_cell.angle_beta   90.00
_cell.angle_gamma   90.00
#
_symmetry.space_group_name_H-M   'P 1'
#
loop_
_entity.id
_entity.type
_entity.pdbx_description
1 polymer ?
#
loop_
_entity_poly.entity_id
_entity_poly.type
_entity_poly.pdbx_seq_one_letter_code
_entity_poly.pdbx_strand_id
1 'polypeptide(L)'
;MNPYQPSRRDFLKHISSLGVMGTMSYLHSPLLFASQDNISASLSGLEGKVIRSGDEEYEAWRQNMVWHVSKPNRKPDVIVQARSEQDVVEAVNYARTNNLKVITRSSGHNSTGSALRDGGVLIDLSLLRNVQINPHQATATVQPGLWNQQLITEAEKHGLSFPAAHCPTVALGGYLLGGGMGWNHAHWGGVACHSIRSLKVVTADGRKVTASAEENADLYWAARGAGPGFFGVVTEFELGLFDAPKAIVGSMFIHPLDNLSIVTDSLSKILEQKDIE
;
A
#
# COMPACT_ATOMS: atom_id res chain seq x y z
N MET A 1 -23.99 14.71 -24.82
CA MET A 1 -24.58 14.85 -23.46
C MET A 1 -23.60 14.23 -22.48
N ASN A 2 -22.96 15.05 -21.67
CA ASN A 2 -21.89 14.60 -20.76
C ASN A 2 -22.53 14.09 -19.45
N PRO A 3 -22.33 12.86 -19.00
CA PRO A 3 -22.90 12.39 -17.75
C PRO A 3 -22.25 13.11 -16.58
N TYR A 4 -23.08 13.72 -15.74
CA TYR A 4 -22.70 14.41 -14.53
C TYR A 4 -21.92 13.47 -13.58
N GLN A 5 -20.65 13.78 -13.31
CA GLN A 5 -19.86 13.12 -12.26
C GLN A 5 -19.91 14.02 -11.00
N PRO A 6 -20.51 13.54 -9.91
CA PRO A 6 -20.60 14.32 -8.67
C PRO A 6 -19.20 14.55 -8.08
N SER A 7 -18.93 15.79 -7.66
CA SER A 7 -17.67 16.15 -7.02
C SER A 7 -17.61 15.59 -5.58
N ARG A 8 -16.38 15.44 -5.02
CA ARG A 8 -16.17 15.05 -3.61
C ARG A 8 -16.96 15.92 -2.62
N ARG A 9 -17.19 17.17 -2.97
CA ARG A 9 -17.93 18.15 -2.16
C ARG A 9 -19.44 17.87 -2.17
N ASP A 10 -19.97 17.36 -3.27
CA ASP A 10 -21.38 17.00 -3.40
C ASP A 10 -21.68 15.70 -2.66
N PHE A 11 -20.75 14.75 -2.63
CA PHE A 11 -20.84 13.53 -1.82
C PHE A 11 -20.92 13.86 -0.31
N LEU A 12 -20.06 14.75 0.18
CA LEU A 12 -20.08 15.16 1.61
C LEU A 12 -21.36 15.91 1.99
N LYS A 13 -21.97 16.68 1.09
CA LYS A 13 -23.25 17.36 1.34
C LYS A 13 -24.42 16.38 1.42
N HIS A 14 -24.38 15.27 0.67
CA HIS A 14 -25.45 14.25 0.73
C HIS A 14 -25.39 13.42 2.02
N ILE A 15 -24.21 13.19 2.60
CA ILE A 15 -24.09 12.50 3.88
C ILE A 15 -24.64 13.35 5.03
N SER A 16 -24.47 14.67 5.01
CA SER A 16 -24.96 15.56 6.07
C SER A 16 -26.49 15.79 6.06
N SER A 17 -27.18 15.50 4.95
CA SER A 17 -28.63 15.65 4.83
C SER A 17 -29.44 14.40 5.21
N LEU A 18 -28.80 13.25 5.41
CA LEU A 18 -29.43 11.98 5.80
C LEU A 18 -29.44 11.74 7.32
N GLY A 19 -29.01 12.70 8.10
CA GLY A 19 -28.77 12.60 9.55
C GLY A 19 -29.92 13.09 10.46
N VAL A 20 -31.20 13.08 10.06
CA VAL A 20 -32.31 13.25 11.02
C VAL A 20 -33.57 12.57 10.47
N MET A 21 -34.05 11.57 11.20
CA MET A 21 -35.31 10.83 11.21
C MET A 21 -35.27 9.44 10.59
N GLY A 22 -35.25 8.47 11.47
CA GLY A 22 -35.54 7.07 11.19
C GLY A 22 -35.52 6.27 12.47
N THR A 23 -36.67 6.16 13.09
CA THR A 23 -36.94 5.32 14.26
C THR A 23 -36.43 3.89 14.06
N MET A 24 -35.74 3.37 15.07
CA MET A 24 -35.32 1.98 15.21
C MET A 24 -36.48 1.01 14.93
N SER A 25 -36.35 0.25 13.85
CA SER A 25 -37.00 -1.04 13.72
C SER A 25 -35.91 -2.10 13.67
N TYR A 26 -35.68 -2.78 14.80
CA TYR A 26 -34.84 -3.96 14.87
C TYR A 26 -35.50 -5.08 14.08
N LEU A 27 -35.16 -5.24 12.82
CA LEU A 27 -35.36 -6.48 12.11
C LEU A 27 -34.16 -7.39 12.42
N HIS A 28 -34.40 -8.38 13.27
CA HIS A 28 -33.51 -9.53 13.45
C HIS A 28 -33.47 -10.32 12.13
N SER A 29 -32.51 -10.02 11.27
CA SER A 29 -32.08 -10.97 10.26
C SER A 29 -31.18 -11.99 10.96
N PRO A 30 -31.48 -13.29 10.90
CA PRO A 30 -30.56 -14.30 11.38
C PRO A 30 -29.34 -14.25 10.45
N LEU A 31 -28.22 -13.70 10.95
CA LEU A 31 -26.93 -13.92 10.34
C LEU A 31 -26.73 -15.44 10.29
N LEU A 32 -26.77 -15.99 9.10
CA LEU A 32 -26.28 -17.34 8.82
C LEU A 32 -24.76 -17.30 9.14
N PHE A 33 -24.44 -17.65 10.37
CA PHE A 33 -23.09 -18.02 10.74
C PHE A 33 -22.75 -19.27 9.92
N ALA A 34 -22.00 -19.08 8.83
CA ALA A 34 -21.28 -20.17 8.22
C ALA A 34 -20.49 -20.88 9.32
N SER A 35 -20.51 -22.21 9.32
CA SER A 35 -19.84 -23.10 10.26
C SER A 35 -18.48 -22.52 10.66
N GLN A 36 -18.29 -22.32 11.97
CA GLN A 36 -16.96 -22.04 12.53
C GLN A 36 -16.12 -23.29 12.31
N ASP A 37 -15.43 -23.35 11.19
CA ASP A 37 -14.24 -24.19 11.10
C ASP A 37 -13.36 -23.80 12.27
N ASN A 38 -12.84 -24.78 13.00
CA ASN A 38 -11.98 -24.60 14.18
C ASN A 38 -10.73 -23.79 13.79
N ILE A 39 -10.86 -22.45 13.77
CA ILE A 39 -9.76 -21.54 13.47
C ILE A 39 -8.85 -21.58 14.68
N SER A 40 -7.65 -22.08 14.49
CA SER A 40 -6.60 -22.13 15.51
C SER A 40 -6.40 -20.75 16.12
N ALA A 41 -6.72 -20.60 17.40
CA ALA A 41 -6.44 -19.38 18.17
C ALA A 41 -4.91 -19.21 18.47
N SER A 42 -4.07 -20.01 17.83
CA SER A 42 -2.63 -20.11 18.06
C SER A 42 -1.87 -19.68 16.81
N LEU A 43 -0.75 -18.96 17.00
CA LEU A 43 0.21 -18.63 15.93
C LEU A 43 1.32 -19.71 15.80
N SER A 44 1.09 -20.92 16.28
CA SER A 44 2.10 -21.99 16.31
C SER A 44 2.36 -22.67 14.97
N GLY A 45 1.48 -22.48 13.98
CA GLY A 45 1.59 -23.07 12.63
C GLY A 45 2.27 -22.16 11.59
N LEU A 46 2.69 -20.95 11.96
CA LEU A 46 3.30 -20.01 11.03
C LEU A 46 4.69 -20.46 10.59
N GLU A 47 4.99 -20.29 9.31
CA GLU A 47 6.35 -20.42 8.77
C GLU A 47 7.24 -19.25 9.19
N GLY A 48 6.62 -18.11 9.47
CA GLY A 48 7.25 -16.86 9.87
C GLY A 48 7.59 -16.78 11.36
N LYS A 49 8.07 -15.62 11.78
CA LYS A 49 8.47 -15.34 13.15
C LYS A 49 7.37 -14.60 13.90
N VAL A 50 7.15 -14.96 15.15
CA VAL A 50 6.21 -14.29 16.06
C VAL A 50 6.99 -13.71 17.23
N ILE A 51 6.84 -12.41 17.46
CA ILE A 51 7.48 -11.69 18.57
C ILE A 51 6.36 -11.03 19.39
N ARG A 52 6.35 -11.28 20.69
CA ARG A 52 5.34 -10.76 21.62
C ARG A 52 5.89 -9.66 22.49
N SER A 53 5.03 -8.76 22.92
CA SER A 53 5.38 -7.78 23.96
C SER A 53 5.82 -8.55 25.21
N GLY A 54 7.07 -8.30 25.67
CA GLY A 54 7.70 -9.04 26.76
C GLY A 54 8.81 -9.98 26.35
N ASP A 55 8.92 -10.34 25.08
CA ASP A 55 10.06 -11.11 24.59
C ASP A 55 11.34 -10.25 24.62
N GLU A 56 12.48 -10.87 24.88
CA GLU A 56 13.78 -10.17 24.96
C GLU A 56 14.11 -9.38 23.69
N GLU A 57 13.78 -9.93 22.52
CA GLU A 57 14.03 -9.31 21.22
C GLU A 57 13.00 -8.23 20.83
N TYR A 58 11.90 -8.09 21.58
CA TYR A 58 10.74 -7.29 21.16
C TYR A 58 11.09 -5.85 20.81
N GLU A 59 11.86 -5.17 21.65
CA GLU A 59 12.17 -3.76 21.43
C GLU A 59 13.04 -3.55 20.18
N ALA A 60 13.98 -4.44 19.90
CA ALA A 60 14.78 -4.41 18.67
C ALA A 60 13.89 -4.62 17.44
N TRP A 61 12.97 -5.57 17.50
CA TRP A 61 12.00 -5.80 16.42
C TRP A 61 11.10 -4.58 16.21
N ARG A 62 10.51 -4.04 17.28
CA ARG A 62 9.62 -2.87 17.22
C ARG A 62 10.31 -1.68 16.56
N GLN A 63 11.54 -1.36 16.93
CA GLN A 63 12.31 -0.27 16.35
C GLN A 63 12.61 -0.50 14.86
N ASN A 64 12.88 -1.73 14.46
CA ASN A 64 13.13 -2.10 13.07
C ASN A 64 11.89 -2.01 12.17
N MET A 65 10.69 -1.92 12.73
CA MET A 65 9.46 -1.74 11.95
C MET A 65 9.38 -0.37 11.28
N VAL A 66 10.14 0.61 11.71
CA VAL A 66 10.16 1.96 11.14
C VAL A 66 11.57 2.30 10.65
N TRP A 67 11.68 2.70 9.39
CA TRP A 67 12.96 3.09 8.78
C TRP A 67 13.51 4.40 9.35
N HIS A 68 12.65 5.40 9.64
CA HIS A 68 13.05 6.71 10.12
C HIS A 68 13.78 6.63 11.48
N VAL A 69 14.76 7.51 11.70
CA VAL A 69 15.56 7.55 12.96
C VAL A 69 14.68 7.80 14.19
N SER A 70 13.70 8.69 14.09
CA SER A 70 12.73 8.92 15.16
C SER A 70 11.71 7.79 15.20
N LYS A 71 11.75 7.00 16.25
CA LYS A 71 10.86 5.86 16.46
C LYS A 71 9.69 6.30 17.36
N PRO A 72 8.43 6.20 16.92
CA PRO A 72 7.30 6.49 17.81
C PRO A 72 7.25 5.47 18.95
N ASN A 73 6.92 5.94 20.15
CA ASN A 73 6.76 5.07 21.31
C ASN A 73 5.36 4.42 21.32
N ARG A 74 5.07 3.66 20.26
CA ARG A 74 3.86 2.86 20.11
C ARG A 74 4.24 1.38 20.07
N LYS A 75 3.47 0.56 20.75
CA LYS A 75 3.83 -0.84 21.07
C LYS A 75 2.70 -1.80 20.66
N PRO A 76 2.82 -2.48 19.50
CA PRO A 76 1.92 -3.60 19.17
C PRO A 76 2.08 -4.74 20.19
N ASP A 77 1.00 -5.48 20.47
CA ASP A 77 1.07 -6.64 21.37
C ASP A 77 1.87 -7.80 20.75
N VAL A 78 1.72 -7.95 19.42
CA VAL A 78 2.36 -9.02 18.65
C VAL A 78 2.87 -8.47 17.33
N ILE A 79 4.07 -8.87 16.94
CA ILE A 79 4.65 -8.67 15.61
C ILE A 79 4.75 -10.05 14.95
N VAL A 80 4.10 -10.21 13.80
CA VAL A 80 4.16 -11.41 12.97
C VAL A 80 4.90 -11.10 11.70
N GLN A 81 6.10 -11.66 11.51
CA GLN A 81 6.82 -11.57 10.24
C GLN A 81 6.37 -12.71 9.33
N ALA A 82 5.49 -12.41 8.38
CA ALA A 82 4.94 -13.39 7.46
C ALA A 82 5.96 -13.82 6.38
N ARG A 83 6.02 -15.12 6.10
CA ARG A 83 6.79 -15.73 5.00
C ARG A 83 5.92 -16.18 3.84
N SER A 84 4.64 -16.39 4.11
CA SER A 84 3.67 -16.87 3.12
C SER A 84 2.37 -16.08 3.21
N GLU A 85 1.53 -16.18 2.18
CA GLU A 85 0.16 -15.67 2.23
C GLU A 85 -0.65 -16.37 3.32
N GLN A 86 -0.36 -17.66 3.58
CA GLN A 86 -1.03 -18.40 4.64
C GLN A 86 -0.72 -17.84 6.03
N ASP A 87 0.52 -17.42 6.29
CA ASP A 87 0.88 -16.73 7.54
C ASP A 87 0.04 -15.46 7.74
N VAL A 88 -0.22 -14.72 6.65
CA VAL A 88 -1.07 -13.53 6.72
C VAL A 88 -2.50 -13.89 7.10
N VAL A 89 -3.06 -14.94 6.49
CA VAL A 89 -4.41 -15.45 6.83
C VAL A 89 -4.50 -15.85 8.31
N GLU A 90 -3.50 -16.59 8.79
CA GLU A 90 -3.46 -17.04 10.18
C GLU A 90 -3.31 -15.87 11.17
N ALA A 91 -2.46 -14.88 10.85
CA ALA A 91 -2.31 -13.69 11.67
C ALA A 91 -3.59 -12.84 11.74
N VAL A 92 -4.31 -12.70 10.62
CA VAL A 92 -5.61 -12.02 10.57
C VAL A 92 -6.66 -12.80 11.39
N ASN A 93 -6.73 -14.12 11.23
CA ASN A 93 -7.66 -14.96 11.99
C ASN A 93 -7.35 -14.95 13.50
N TYR A 94 -6.07 -14.99 13.86
CA TYR A 94 -5.65 -14.83 15.26
C TYR A 94 -6.12 -13.48 15.83
N ALA A 95 -5.89 -12.39 15.10
CA ALA A 95 -6.33 -11.07 15.53
C ALA A 95 -7.86 -11.01 15.69
N ARG A 96 -8.61 -11.54 14.72
CA ARG A 96 -10.07 -11.61 14.75
C ARG A 96 -10.59 -12.39 15.96
N THR A 97 -10.05 -13.59 16.21
CA THR A 97 -10.47 -14.46 17.32
C THR A 97 -10.20 -13.82 18.68
N ASN A 98 -9.11 -13.04 18.78
CA ASN A 98 -8.72 -12.36 20.02
C ASN A 98 -9.22 -10.91 20.10
N ASN A 99 -10.09 -10.48 19.18
CA ASN A 99 -10.60 -9.10 19.08
C ASN A 99 -9.48 -8.03 19.06
N LEU A 100 -8.41 -8.33 18.34
CA LEU A 100 -7.25 -7.45 18.16
C LEU A 100 -7.32 -6.70 16.82
N LYS A 101 -6.79 -5.49 16.82
CA LYS A 101 -6.63 -4.70 15.58
C LYS A 101 -5.42 -5.21 14.80
N VAL A 102 -5.50 -5.12 13.46
CA VAL A 102 -4.39 -5.44 12.56
C VAL A 102 -3.83 -4.16 11.96
N ILE A 103 -2.52 -4.09 11.85
CA ILE A 103 -1.78 -3.13 11.04
C ILE A 103 -0.73 -3.86 10.22
N THR A 104 -0.39 -3.36 9.04
CA THR A 104 0.61 -3.96 8.16
C THR A 104 1.82 -3.07 7.98
N ARG A 105 2.95 -3.70 7.71
CA ARG A 105 4.19 -3.03 7.37
C ARG A 105 4.89 -3.78 6.23
N SER A 106 5.43 -3.08 5.23
CA SER A 106 6.28 -3.65 4.18
C SER A 106 7.76 -3.29 4.40
N SER A 107 8.17 -2.02 4.25
CA SER A 107 9.54 -1.58 4.55
C SER A 107 9.65 -0.50 5.63
N GLY A 108 8.52 0.01 6.11
CA GLY A 108 8.50 1.00 7.19
C GLY A 108 8.98 2.39 6.80
N HIS A 109 9.04 2.73 5.52
CA HIS A 109 9.53 4.03 5.02
C HIS A 109 8.60 5.23 5.31
N ASN A 110 7.49 5.02 6.01
CA ASN A 110 6.63 6.12 6.43
C ASN A 110 7.26 6.87 7.61
N SER A 111 7.57 8.16 7.43
CA SER A 111 8.25 9.00 8.45
C SER A 111 7.46 9.18 9.74
N THR A 112 6.12 9.07 9.69
CA THR A 112 5.27 9.14 10.89
C THR A 112 5.24 7.83 11.67
N GLY A 113 5.87 6.76 11.14
CA GLY A 113 5.87 5.43 11.72
C GLY A 113 4.47 4.84 11.85
N SER A 114 3.60 5.07 10.85
CA SER A 114 2.20 4.61 10.84
C SER A 114 2.03 3.11 11.01
N ALA A 115 3.07 2.33 10.70
CA ALA A 115 3.11 0.88 10.93
C ALA A 115 3.10 0.50 12.42
N LEU A 116 3.52 1.38 13.32
CA LEU A 116 3.44 1.14 14.75
C LEU A 116 2.15 1.74 15.32
N ARG A 117 1.39 0.92 16.03
CA ARG A 117 0.23 1.32 16.84
C ARG A 117 0.31 0.65 18.19
N ASP A 118 -0.36 1.23 19.19
CA ASP A 118 -0.48 0.59 20.49
C ASP A 118 -1.51 -0.53 20.45
N GLY A 119 -1.11 -1.69 20.97
CA GLY A 119 -1.91 -2.90 20.98
C GLY A 119 -2.06 -3.55 19.59
N GLY A 120 -2.70 -4.73 19.57
CA GLY A 120 -3.02 -5.45 18.35
C GLY A 120 -1.86 -6.21 17.71
N VAL A 121 -2.07 -6.62 16.46
CA VAL A 121 -1.12 -7.41 15.67
C VAL A 121 -0.53 -6.55 14.55
N LEU A 122 0.79 -6.43 14.52
CA LEU A 122 1.53 -5.91 13.38
C LEU A 122 1.97 -7.06 12.49
N ILE A 123 1.50 -7.09 11.24
CA ILE A 123 1.92 -8.07 10.24
C ILE A 123 3.03 -7.45 9.40
N ASP A 124 4.23 -7.96 9.55
CA ASP A 124 5.40 -7.56 8.75
C ASP A 124 5.47 -8.40 7.46
N LEU A 125 5.24 -7.75 6.34
CA LEU A 125 5.23 -8.34 4.99
C LEU A 125 6.60 -8.26 4.31
N SER A 126 7.65 -7.88 5.04
CA SER A 126 8.97 -7.59 4.44
C SER A 126 9.65 -8.78 3.78
N LEU A 127 9.24 -10.01 4.09
CA LEU A 127 9.76 -11.23 3.46
C LEU A 127 8.94 -11.69 2.24
N LEU A 128 7.77 -11.13 1.98
CA LEU A 128 6.99 -11.39 0.78
C LEU A 128 7.55 -10.56 -0.38
N ARG A 129 8.53 -11.11 -1.12
CA ARG A 129 9.34 -10.38 -2.13
C ARG A 129 9.38 -11.03 -3.50
N ASN A 130 8.49 -11.95 -3.80
CA ASN A 130 8.46 -12.58 -5.11
C ASN A 130 8.15 -11.54 -6.20
N VAL A 131 8.78 -11.73 -7.36
CA VAL A 131 8.58 -10.94 -8.57
C VAL A 131 8.61 -11.87 -9.78
N GLN A 132 7.64 -11.68 -10.68
CA GLN A 132 7.58 -12.37 -11.97
C GLN A 132 7.21 -11.34 -13.03
N ILE A 133 8.06 -11.23 -14.07
CA ILE A 133 7.82 -10.33 -15.21
C ILE A 133 7.21 -11.12 -16.35
N ASN A 134 6.15 -10.60 -16.94
CA ASN A 134 5.62 -11.07 -18.22
C ASN A 134 5.91 -10.01 -19.29
N PRO A 135 6.99 -10.16 -20.06
CA PRO A 135 7.40 -9.15 -21.04
C PRO A 135 6.42 -9.02 -22.21
N HIS A 136 5.69 -10.09 -22.57
CA HIS A 136 4.73 -10.06 -23.68
C HIS A 136 3.50 -9.21 -23.37
N GLN A 137 3.11 -9.16 -22.09
CA GLN A 137 1.97 -8.37 -21.63
C GLN A 137 2.38 -7.05 -21.00
N ALA A 138 3.69 -6.78 -20.87
CA ALA A 138 4.26 -5.70 -20.11
C ALA A 138 3.63 -5.63 -18.70
N THR A 139 3.67 -6.75 -17.95
CA THR A 139 3.16 -6.84 -16.59
C THR A 139 4.16 -7.44 -15.62
N ALA A 140 3.96 -7.16 -14.34
CA ALA A 140 4.69 -7.79 -13.24
C ALA A 140 3.71 -8.28 -12.18
N THR A 141 3.86 -9.53 -11.74
CA THR A 141 3.25 -10.04 -10.52
C THR A 141 4.26 -9.89 -9.40
N VAL A 142 3.90 -9.15 -8.34
CA VAL A 142 4.82 -8.77 -7.27
C VAL A 142 4.20 -8.89 -5.89
N GLN A 143 5.03 -9.15 -4.89
CA GLN A 143 4.59 -9.17 -3.50
C GLN A 143 4.92 -7.86 -2.77
N PRO A 144 4.18 -7.48 -1.72
CA PRO A 144 4.22 -6.16 -1.09
C PRO A 144 5.56 -5.81 -0.42
N GLY A 145 6.35 -6.78 0.00
CA GLY A 145 7.68 -6.57 0.59
C GLY A 145 8.79 -6.35 -0.42
N LEU A 146 8.53 -6.56 -1.73
CA LEU A 146 9.50 -6.32 -2.80
C LEU A 146 9.91 -4.84 -2.82
N TRP A 147 11.20 -4.57 -2.90
CA TRP A 147 11.71 -3.22 -3.01
C TRP A 147 11.56 -2.67 -4.44
N ASN A 148 11.31 -1.37 -4.58
CA ASN A 148 11.20 -0.73 -5.89
C ASN A 148 12.44 -0.98 -6.76
N GLN A 149 13.64 -0.91 -6.19
CA GLN A 149 14.87 -1.22 -6.92
C GLN A 149 14.89 -2.64 -7.51
N GLN A 150 14.40 -3.62 -6.75
CA GLN A 150 14.35 -5.01 -7.22
C GLN A 150 13.38 -5.15 -8.40
N LEU A 151 12.22 -4.51 -8.36
CA LEU A 151 11.28 -4.50 -9.48
C LEU A 151 11.92 -3.89 -10.73
N ILE A 152 12.57 -2.72 -10.60
CA ILE A 152 13.25 -2.06 -11.73
C ILE A 152 14.33 -2.97 -12.31
N THR A 153 15.19 -3.53 -11.46
CA THR A 153 16.27 -4.44 -11.92
C THR A 153 15.75 -5.64 -12.70
N GLU A 154 14.61 -6.22 -12.28
CA GLU A 154 13.99 -7.32 -13.02
C GLU A 154 13.32 -6.86 -14.33
N ALA A 155 12.60 -5.72 -14.31
CA ALA A 155 11.92 -5.19 -15.47
C ALA A 155 12.90 -4.74 -16.59
N GLU A 156 14.03 -4.12 -16.23
CA GLU A 156 15.06 -3.64 -17.16
C GLU A 156 15.66 -4.77 -18.01
N LYS A 157 15.73 -6.00 -17.51
CA LYS A 157 16.17 -7.16 -18.27
C LYS A 157 15.32 -7.41 -19.53
N HIS A 158 14.14 -6.84 -19.55
CA HIS A 158 13.14 -6.97 -20.62
C HIS A 158 12.86 -5.64 -21.35
N GLY A 159 13.67 -4.58 -21.11
CA GLY A 159 13.44 -3.26 -21.66
C GLY A 159 12.22 -2.55 -21.08
N LEU A 160 11.76 -2.98 -19.89
CA LEU A 160 10.60 -2.43 -19.21
C LEU A 160 11.00 -1.65 -17.97
N SER A 161 10.10 -0.77 -17.50
CA SER A 161 10.31 0.06 -16.33
C SER A 161 9.00 0.29 -15.57
N PHE A 162 9.07 1.01 -14.44
CA PHE A 162 7.97 1.28 -13.55
C PHE A 162 8.17 2.63 -12.85
N PRO A 163 7.12 3.43 -12.54
CA PRO A 163 7.24 4.67 -11.78
C PRO A 163 7.61 4.40 -10.30
N ALA A 164 8.86 4.02 -10.09
CA ALA A 164 9.39 3.57 -8.82
C ALA A 164 9.67 4.73 -7.85
N ALA A 165 9.72 4.41 -6.56
CA ALA A 165 10.13 5.34 -5.50
C ALA A 165 11.59 5.75 -5.67
N HIS A 166 11.92 6.98 -5.24
CA HIS A 166 13.28 7.54 -5.32
C HIS A 166 14.29 6.79 -4.43
N CYS A 167 13.85 6.30 -3.27
CA CYS A 167 14.70 5.50 -2.39
C CYS A 167 14.59 4.02 -2.77
N PRO A 168 15.71 3.33 -3.05
CA PRO A 168 15.72 1.97 -3.58
C PRO A 168 15.08 0.94 -2.66
N THR A 169 15.11 1.15 -1.34
CA THR A 169 14.60 0.19 -0.33
C THR A 169 13.14 0.42 0.08
N VAL A 170 12.44 1.37 -0.55
CA VAL A 170 11.00 1.51 -0.39
C VAL A 170 10.31 0.28 -0.98
N ALA A 171 9.53 -0.44 -0.17
CA ALA A 171 8.77 -1.59 -0.64
C ALA A 171 7.46 -1.18 -1.31
N LEU A 172 6.99 -2.03 -2.23
CA LEU A 172 5.83 -1.74 -3.08
C LEU A 172 4.53 -1.61 -2.30
N GLY A 173 4.31 -2.39 -1.22
CA GLY A 173 3.01 -2.42 -0.55
C GLY A 173 2.53 -1.05 -0.09
N GLY A 174 3.27 -0.39 0.79
CA GLY A 174 2.90 0.94 1.28
C GLY A 174 3.00 2.03 0.19
N TYR A 175 3.92 1.89 -0.75
CA TYR A 175 4.12 2.80 -1.86
C TYR A 175 2.91 2.83 -2.79
N LEU A 176 2.45 1.68 -3.25
CA LEU A 176 1.29 1.54 -4.14
C LEU A 176 -0.02 1.94 -3.45
N LEU A 177 -0.25 1.45 -2.24
CA LEU A 177 -1.47 1.80 -1.49
C LEU A 177 -1.59 3.29 -1.21
N GLY A 178 -0.46 4.00 -1.06
CA GLY A 178 -0.42 5.44 -0.83
C GLY A 178 -0.40 6.31 -2.10
N GLY A 179 -0.49 5.70 -3.27
CA GLY A 179 -0.43 6.38 -4.57
C GLY A 179 0.89 6.14 -5.30
N GLY A 180 2.01 6.45 -4.68
CA GLY A 180 3.35 6.27 -5.24
C GLY A 180 3.71 7.26 -6.34
N MET A 181 4.64 8.16 -6.08
CA MET A 181 5.12 9.15 -7.06
C MET A 181 6.56 8.84 -7.45
N GLY A 182 6.75 8.43 -8.69
CA GLY A 182 8.07 8.23 -9.30
C GLY A 182 8.50 9.44 -10.15
N TRP A 183 9.74 9.47 -10.61
CA TRP A 183 10.27 10.56 -11.43
C TRP A 183 9.49 10.76 -12.73
N ASN A 184 9.15 9.68 -13.41
CA ASN A 184 8.48 9.71 -14.73
C ASN A 184 6.96 9.49 -14.62
N HIS A 185 6.36 9.75 -13.46
CA HIS A 185 4.95 9.46 -13.22
C HIS A 185 4.02 10.18 -14.22
N ALA A 186 4.34 11.41 -14.65
CA ALA A 186 3.53 12.16 -15.58
C ALA A 186 3.52 11.50 -16.97
N HIS A 187 4.69 11.05 -17.44
CA HIS A 187 4.84 10.38 -18.73
C HIS A 187 4.17 9.00 -18.77
N TRP A 188 4.17 8.29 -17.64
CA TRP A 188 3.60 6.95 -17.50
C TRP A 188 2.16 6.92 -16.95
N GLY A 189 1.37 7.94 -17.22
CA GLY A 189 -0.07 7.94 -16.91
C GLY A 189 -0.42 8.25 -15.46
N GLY A 190 0.50 8.84 -14.69
CA GLY A 190 0.25 9.32 -13.33
C GLY A 190 0.96 8.53 -12.23
N VAL A 191 0.41 8.57 -11.03
CA VAL A 191 1.00 7.91 -9.86
C VAL A 191 0.98 6.38 -9.98
N ALA A 192 1.93 5.71 -9.34
CA ALA A 192 2.19 4.28 -9.50
C ALA A 192 0.98 3.36 -9.21
N CYS A 193 0.06 3.78 -8.33
CA CYS A 193 -1.16 2.99 -8.07
C CYS A 193 -2.09 2.87 -9.28
N HIS A 194 -1.96 3.74 -10.29
CA HIS A 194 -2.71 3.60 -11.54
C HIS A 194 -2.24 2.40 -12.38
N SER A 195 -1.03 1.92 -12.14
CA SER A 195 -0.49 0.72 -12.80
C SER A 195 -1.03 -0.59 -12.20
N ILE A 196 -1.71 -0.55 -11.06
CA ILE A 196 -2.33 -1.75 -10.47
C ILE A 196 -3.46 -2.22 -11.40
N ARG A 197 -3.35 -3.46 -11.89
CA ARG A 197 -4.38 -4.16 -12.68
C ARG A 197 -5.28 -5.01 -11.78
N SER A 198 -4.67 -5.74 -10.87
CA SER A 198 -5.37 -6.54 -9.87
C SER A 198 -4.53 -6.68 -8.60
N LEU A 199 -5.14 -7.14 -7.52
CA LEU A 199 -4.44 -7.43 -6.28
C LEU A 199 -5.12 -8.57 -5.52
N LYS A 200 -4.34 -9.36 -4.78
CA LYS A 200 -4.84 -10.33 -3.82
C LYS A 200 -4.87 -9.70 -2.43
N VAL A 201 -5.97 -9.89 -1.74
CA VAL A 201 -6.22 -9.29 -0.43
C VAL A 201 -6.69 -10.35 0.54
N VAL A 202 -6.14 -10.37 1.74
CA VAL A 202 -6.72 -11.04 2.89
C VAL A 202 -7.62 -10.03 3.60
N THR A 203 -8.92 -10.33 3.64
CA THR A 203 -9.96 -9.50 4.28
C THR A 203 -10.00 -9.73 5.79
N ALA A 204 -10.71 -8.86 6.54
CA ALA A 204 -10.78 -8.93 8.01
C ALA A 204 -11.41 -10.25 8.54
N ASP A 205 -12.19 -10.95 7.72
CA ASP A 205 -12.74 -12.26 8.03
C ASP A 205 -11.81 -13.43 7.66
N GLY A 206 -10.59 -13.12 7.21
CA GLY A 206 -9.55 -14.11 6.88
C GLY A 206 -9.70 -14.74 5.50
N ARG A 207 -10.63 -14.28 4.65
CA ARG A 207 -10.77 -14.79 3.28
C ARG A 207 -9.74 -14.15 2.36
N LYS A 208 -9.28 -14.94 1.41
CA LYS A 208 -8.47 -14.46 0.27
C LYS A 208 -9.40 -14.09 -0.86
N VAL A 209 -9.29 -12.87 -1.34
CA VAL A 209 -10.07 -12.35 -2.46
C VAL A 209 -9.16 -11.67 -3.49
N THR A 210 -9.55 -11.74 -4.75
CA THR A 210 -8.96 -10.92 -5.82
C THR A 210 -9.78 -9.65 -5.97
N ALA A 211 -9.11 -8.52 -6.20
CA ALA A 211 -9.75 -7.25 -6.49
C ALA A 211 -9.19 -6.67 -7.80
N SER A 212 -10.08 -6.30 -8.70
CA SER A 212 -9.79 -5.69 -10.01
C SER A 212 -10.89 -4.70 -10.38
N ALA A 213 -10.85 -4.17 -11.59
CA ALA A 213 -11.92 -3.31 -12.09
C ALA A 213 -13.26 -4.07 -12.23
N GLU A 214 -13.20 -5.41 -12.44
CA GLU A 214 -14.33 -6.29 -12.71
C GLU A 214 -14.77 -7.08 -11.48
N GLU A 215 -13.86 -7.33 -10.53
CA GLU A 215 -14.11 -8.15 -9.34
C GLU A 215 -13.72 -7.39 -8.07
N ASN A 216 -14.63 -7.32 -7.06
CA ASN A 216 -14.41 -6.56 -5.82
C ASN A 216 -13.90 -5.13 -6.11
N ALA A 217 -14.57 -4.43 -7.02
CA ALA A 217 -14.13 -3.14 -7.57
C ALA A 217 -14.03 -2.03 -6.51
N ASP A 218 -14.77 -2.12 -5.41
CA ASP A 218 -14.68 -1.24 -4.25
C ASP A 218 -13.35 -1.40 -3.49
N LEU A 219 -12.90 -2.64 -3.27
CA LEU A 219 -11.56 -2.91 -2.72
C LEU A 219 -10.45 -2.42 -3.65
N TYR A 220 -10.59 -2.68 -4.96
CA TYR A 220 -9.65 -2.22 -5.97
C TYR A 220 -9.55 -0.69 -6.00
N TRP A 221 -10.68 0.01 -5.92
CA TRP A 221 -10.71 1.46 -5.86
C TRP A 221 -10.03 1.97 -4.58
N ALA A 222 -10.34 1.38 -3.42
CA ALA A 222 -9.76 1.77 -2.14
C ALA A 222 -8.25 1.54 -2.08
N ALA A 223 -7.75 0.44 -2.64
CA ALA A 223 -6.33 0.11 -2.65
C ALA A 223 -5.47 1.13 -3.42
N ARG A 224 -6.08 1.94 -4.30
CA ARG A 224 -5.37 2.92 -5.14
C ARG A 224 -5.39 4.32 -4.52
N GLY A 225 -4.90 4.44 -3.27
CA GLY A 225 -4.72 5.74 -2.62
C GLY A 225 -5.14 5.83 -1.15
N ALA A 226 -5.75 4.80 -0.56
CA ALA A 226 -6.12 4.80 0.85
C ALA A 226 -4.90 4.77 1.81
N GLY A 227 -3.72 4.35 1.30
CA GLY A 227 -2.49 4.28 2.09
C GLY A 227 -2.67 3.45 3.37
N PRO A 228 -2.22 3.98 4.53
CA PRO A 228 -2.37 3.29 5.82
C PRO A 228 -3.82 3.08 6.27
N GLY A 229 -4.79 3.68 5.58
CA GLY A 229 -6.22 3.51 5.82
C GLY A 229 -6.84 2.31 5.11
N PHE A 230 -6.08 1.61 4.25
CA PHE A 230 -6.58 0.42 3.58
C PHE A 230 -6.87 -0.68 4.62
N PHE A 231 -8.05 -1.28 4.52
CA PHE A 231 -8.63 -2.16 5.55
C PHE A 231 -8.46 -3.66 5.27
N GLY A 232 -7.70 -4.03 4.24
CA GLY A 232 -7.28 -5.40 3.95
C GLY A 232 -5.76 -5.55 3.97
N VAL A 233 -5.26 -6.77 3.97
CA VAL A 233 -3.84 -7.07 3.86
C VAL A 233 -3.55 -7.53 2.44
N VAL A 234 -2.85 -6.71 1.67
CA VAL A 234 -2.46 -7.08 0.30
C VAL A 234 -1.29 -8.04 0.35
N THR A 235 -1.41 -9.17 -0.35
CA THR A 235 -0.37 -10.21 -0.45
C THR A 235 0.29 -10.29 -1.82
N GLU A 236 -0.37 -9.74 -2.86
CA GLU A 236 0.16 -9.73 -4.23
C GLU A 236 -0.47 -8.58 -5.02
N PHE A 237 0.29 -8.00 -5.95
CA PHE A 237 -0.19 -7.05 -6.96
C PHE A 237 0.16 -7.57 -8.35
N GLU A 238 -0.74 -7.37 -9.31
CA GLU A 238 -0.44 -7.39 -10.73
C GLU A 238 -0.32 -5.94 -11.22
N LEU A 239 0.84 -5.60 -11.79
CA LEU A 239 1.17 -4.24 -12.22
C LEU A 239 1.34 -4.17 -13.72
N GLY A 240 0.86 -3.10 -14.36
CA GLY A 240 1.28 -2.71 -15.68
C GLY A 240 2.68 -2.10 -15.65
N LEU A 241 3.52 -2.48 -16.59
CA LEU A 241 4.85 -1.92 -16.81
C LEU A 241 4.85 -1.04 -18.06
N PHE A 242 5.89 -0.23 -18.20
CA PHE A 242 6.09 0.72 -19.27
C PHE A 242 7.41 0.46 -19.98
N ASP A 243 7.56 0.91 -21.20
CA ASP A 243 8.84 0.88 -21.90
C ASP A 243 9.90 1.67 -21.08
N ALA A 244 11.08 1.08 -20.93
CA ALA A 244 12.18 1.75 -20.25
C ALA A 244 12.63 2.98 -21.06
N PRO A 245 12.92 4.13 -20.40
CA PRO A 245 13.42 5.29 -21.10
C PRO A 245 14.81 4.99 -21.70
N LYS A 246 15.06 5.49 -22.92
CA LYS A 246 16.36 5.29 -23.59
C LYS A 246 17.50 5.99 -22.84
N ALA A 247 17.21 7.09 -22.18
CA ALA A 247 18.14 7.84 -21.34
C ALA A 247 17.37 8.67 -20.30
N ILE A 248 17.99 8.88 -19.14
CA ILE A 248 17.56 9.85 -18.13
C ILE A 248 18.64 10.91 -18.04
N VAL A 249 18.28 12.18 -18.24
CA VAL A 249 19.19 13.32 -18.15
C VAL A 249 18.80 14.16 -16.94
N GLY A 250 19.76 14.43 -16.07
CA GLY A 250 19.61 15.35 -14.94
C GLY A 250 20.47 16.60 -15.17
N SER A 251 19.89 17.78 -14.91
CA SER A 251 20.63 19.05 -14.93
C SER A 251 20.47 19.75 -13.59
N MET A 252 21.57 20.31 -13.09
CA MET A 252 21.58 21.10 -11.85
C MET A 252 22.18 22.47 -12.12
N PHE A 253 21.49 23.53 -11.74
CA PHE A 253 21.97 24.90 -11.82
C PHE A 253 21.97 25.52 -10.43
N ILE A 254 23.08 26.12 -10.04
CA ILE A 254 23.25 26.80 -8.74
C ILE A 254 23.35 28.29 -9.01
N HIS A 255 22.49 29.07 -8.39
CA HIS A 255 22.45 30.53 -8.51
C HIS A 255 22.64 31.19 -7.15
N PRO A 256 23.26 32.40 -7.09
CA PRO A 256 23.24 33.24 -5.90
C PRO A 256 21.80 33.54 -5.49
N LEU A 257 21.54 33.65 -4.17
CA LEU A 257 20.21 33.88 -3.65
C LEU A 257 19.61 35.22 -4.13
N ASP A 258 20.46 36.22 -4.42
CA ASP A 258 20.02 37.51 -4.96
C ASP A 258 19.32 37.39 -6.32
N ASN A 259 19.56 36.31 -7.04
CA ASN A 259 18.90 36.01 -8.32
C ASN A 259 17.55 35.24 -8.16
N LEU A 260 17.05 35.03 -6.95
CA LEU A 260 15.88 34.20 -6.70
C LEU A 260 14.66 34.61 -7.54
N SER A 261 14.35 35.93 -7.60
CA SER A 261 13.22 36.44 -8.37
C SER A 261 13.37 36.11 -9.88
N ILE A 262 14.54 36.37 -10.45
CA ILE A 262 14.82 36.11 -11.87
C ILE A 262 14.72 34.63 -12.19
N VAL A 263 15.23 33.77 -11.30
CA VAL A 263 15.18 32.30 -11.48
C VAL A 263 13.73 31.78 -11.38
N THR A 264 12.96 32.24 -10.40
CA THR A 264 11.56 31.82 -10.23
C THR A 264 10.69 32.27 -11.39
N ASP A 265 10.85 33.51 -11.87
CA ASP A 265 10.12 34.02 -13.04
C ASP A 265 10.44 33.24 -14.32
N SER A 266 11.73 32.87 -14.47
CA SER A 266 12.18 32.05 -15.61
C SER A 266 11.60 30.63 -15.55
N LEU A 267 11.61 30.00 -14.37
CA LEU A 267 11.02 28.68 -14.17
C LEU A 267 9.51 28.71 -14.42
N SER A 268 8.81 29.73 -13.94
CA SER A 268 7.36 29.87 -14.19
C SER A 268 7.06 29.95 -15.69
N LYS A 269 7.82 30.73 -16.46
CA LYS A 269 7.66 30.80 -17.91
C LYS A 269 7.94 29.48 -18.61
N ILE A 270 8.95 28.71 -18.13
CA ILE A 270 9.25 27.37 -18.66
C ILE A 270 8.08 26.43 -18.40
N LEU A 271 7.55 26.42 -17.16
CA LEU A 271 6.42 25.54 -16.78
C LEU A 271 5.10 25.88 -17.47
N GLU A 272 4.93 27.11 -17.95
CA GLU A 272 3.78 27.54 -18.77
C GLU A 272 3.85 27.00 -20.21
N GLN A 273 5.03 26.62 -20.69
CA GLN A 273 5.18 26.00 -22.01
C GLN A 273 4.64 24.57 -21.95
N LYS A 274 3.51 24.33 -22.66
CA LYS A 274 2.78 23.06 -22.65
C LYS A 274 3.53 21.85 -23.26
N ASP A 275 4.69 22.07 -23.85
CA ASP A 275 5.46 21.07 -24.60
C ASP A 275 6.72 20.60 -23.86
N ILE A 276 6.77 20.77 -22.52
CA ILE A 276 7.83 20.16 -21.72
C ILE A 276 7.32 18.77 -21.32
N GLU A 277 7.67 17.77 -22.16
CA GLU A 277 7.52 16.35 -21.87
C GLU A 277 8.66 15.81 -20.99
#